data_df581918fce7782167e838e4997a6668
#
_entry.id   df581918fce7782167e838e4997a6668
#
_cell.length_a   1.000
_cell.length_b   1.000
_cell.length_c   1.000
_cell.angle_alpha   90.00
_cell.angle_beta   90.00
_cell.angle_gamma   90.00
#
_symmetry.space_group_name_H-M   'P 1'
#
loop_
_entity.id
_entity.type
_entity.pdbx_description
1 polymer ?
#
loop_
_entity_poly.entity_id
_entity_poly.type
_entity_poly.pdbx_seq_one_letter_code
_entity_poly.pdbx_strand_id
1 'polypeptide(L)'
;MYYIVKTFEISAAHSLRLSYPSKCEELHGHNWVIKVYARARELNRDGMVVDFTHVKEMIQERLDHRNLNDVFPEMNTTSENLARWICEQIPEAYKVMVQESENNVAYYEKD
;
A
#
# COMPACT_ATOMS: atom_id res chain seq x y z
N MET A 1 -24.10 4.63 2.90
CA MET A 1 -22.65 4.51 2.70
C MET A 1 -22.26 3.03 2.57
N TYR A 2 -21.53 2.70 1.54
CA TYR A 2 -21.01 1.34 1.31
C TYR A 2 -19.52 1.30 1.58
N TYR A 3 -19.04 0.23 2.18
CA TYR A 3 -17.63 0.03 2.52
C TYR A 3 -17.14 -1.29 1.96
N ILE A 4 -15.92 -1.30 1.43
CA ILE A 4 -15.25 -2.53 1.04
C ILE A 4 -13.84 -2.55 1.59
N VAL A 5 -13.27 -3.75 1.72
CA VAL A 5 -11.87 -3.96 2.07
C VAL A 5 -11.30 -4.98 1.10
N LYS A 6 -10.22 -4.62 0.44
CA LYS A 6 -9.47 -5.56 -0.40
C LYS A 6 -8.13 -5.86 0.26
N THR A 7 -7.88 -7.14 0.51
CA THR A 7 -6.61 -7.61 1.09
C THR A 7 -5.84 -8.38 0.03
N PHE A 8 -4.55 -8.06 -0.10
CA PHE A 8 -3.65 -8.79 -0.99
C PHE A 8 -2.22 -8.69 -0.48
N GLU A 9 -1.33 -9.48 -1.07
CA GLU A 9 0.07 -9.54 -0.69
C GLU A 9 0.96 -9.18 -1.88
N ILE A 10 2.05 -8.50 -1.59
CA ILE A 10 3.12 -8.28 -2.56
C ILE A 10 4.44 -8.71 -1.94
N SER A 11 5.39 -9.12 -2.80
CA SER A 11 6.77 -9.40 -2.40
C SER A 11 7.63 -8.29 -2.99
N ALA A 12 8.34 -7.56 -2.14
CA ALA A 12 9.15 -6.43 -2.59
C ALA A 12 10.31 -6.18 -1.64
N ALA A 13 11.41 -5.72 -2.21
CA ALA A 13 12.60 -5.35 -1.46
C ALA A 13 12.64 -3.83 -1.26
N HIS A 14 13.30 -3.41 -0.20
CA HIS A 14 13.58 -2.00 0.03
C HIS A 14 14.77 -1.82 0.95
N SER A 15 15.27 -0.59 1.01
CA SER A 15 16.18 -0.13 2.05
C SER A 15 15.71 1.24 2.52
N LEU A 16 15.90 1.53 3.80
CA LEU A 16 15.49 2.80 4.37
C LEU A 16 16.65 3.78 4.41
N ARG A 17 16.34 5.07 4.25
CA ARG A 17 17.28 6.17 4.43
C ARG A 17 16.97 6.79 5.79
N LEU A 18 17.89 6.62 6.73
CA LEU A 18 17.64 7.02 8.11
C LEU A 18 18.69 8.04 8.57
N SER A 19 18.29 8.86 9.54
CA SER A 19 19.18 9.84 10.17
C SER A 19 20.10 9.22 11.23
N TYR A 20 20.00 7.90 11.43
CA TYR A 20 20.77 7.14 12.40
C TYR A 20 21.15 5.78 11.80
N PRO A 21 22.25 5.11 12.27
CA PRO A 21 22.64 3.81 11.75
C PRO A 21 21.61 2.73 12.07
N SER A 22 21.28 1.88 11.08
CA SER A 22 20.33 0.79 11.25
C SER A 22 20.54 -0.26 10.18
N LYS A 23 20.21 -1.52 10.51
CA LYS A 23 20.21 -2.62 9.54
C LYS A 23 19.17 -2.39 8.45
N CYS A 24 18.16 -1.55 8.71
CA CYS A 24 17.11 -1.23 7.73
C CYS A 24 17.65 -0.42 6.54
N GLU A 25 18.87 0.12 6.64
CA GLU A 25 19.53 0.77 5.50
C GLU A 25 20.09 -0.25 4.51
N GLU A 26 20.23 -1.51 4.90
CA GLU A 26 20.64 -2.57 4.00
C GLU A 26 19.40 -3.05 3.21
N LEU A 27 19.63 -3.41 1.95
CA LEU A 27 18.56 -3.93 1.10
C LEU A 27 18.03 -5.24 1.67
N HIS A 28 16.73 -5.32 1.87
CA HIS A 28 16.05 -6.51 2.38
C HIS A 28 14.65 -6.62 1.80
N GLY A 29 14.05 -7.79 1.91
CA GLY A 29 12.72 -8.06 1.33
C GLY A 29 11.69 -8.45 2.37
N HIS A 30 10.44 -8.20 2.02
CA HIS A 30 9.27 -8.59 2.83
C HIS A 30 8.17 -9.13 1.92
N ASN A 31 7.28 -9.92 2.51
CA ASN A 31 5.97 -10.23 1.95
C ASN A 31 4.98 -9.29 2.62
N TRP A 32 4.69 -8.20 1.95
CA TRP A 32 3.84 -7.12 2.48
C TRP A 32 2.37 -7.49 2.35
N VAL A 33 1.62 -7.41 3.44
CA VAL A 33 0.17 -7.53 3.39
C VAL A 33 -0.42 -6.13 3.29
N ILE A 34 -1.30 -5.94 2.32
CA ILE A 34 -1.90 -4.63 2.06
C ILE A 34 -3.42 -4.77 2.16
N LYS A 35 -4.05 -3.85 2.90
CA LYS A 35 -5.51 -3.75 2.97
C LYS A 35 -5.92 -2.36 2.52
N VAL A 36 -6.72 -2.33 1.46
CA VAL A 36 -7.29 -1.08 0.95
C VAL A 36 -8.74 -0.99 1.37
N TYR A 37 -9.07 0.05 2.13
CA TYR A 37 -10.42 0.34 2.61
C TYR A 37 -10.99 1.44 1.73
N ALA A 38 -12.11 1.15 1.07
CA ALA A 38 -12.77 2.10 0.18
C ALA A 38 -14.23 2.24 0.56
N ARG A 39 -14.84 3.37 0.18
CA ARG A 39 -16.23 3.66 0.48
C ARG A 39 -16.86 4.54 -0.59
N ALA A 40 -18.18 4.47 -0.69
CA ALA A 40 -18.96 5.33 -1.56
C ALA A 40 -20.38 5.46 -1.03
N ARG A 41 -20.99 6.62 -1.23
CA ARG A 41 -22.41 6.82 -0.88
C ARG A 41 -23.33 6.07 -1.83
N GLU A 42 -22.94 6.02 -3.10
CA GLU A 42 -23.69 5.35 -4.15
C GLU A 42 -22.76 4.39 -4.88
N LEU A 43 -23.32 3.26 -5.30
CA LEU A 43 -22.58 2.30 -6.11
C LEU A 43 -22.49 2.79 -7.55
N ASN A 44 -21.46 2.35 -8.26
CA ASN A 44 -21.32 2.65 -9.69
C ASN A 44 -22.36 1.84 -10.48
N ARG A 45 -22.36 2.01 -11.80
CA ARG A 45 -23.35 1.34 -12.67
C ARG A 45 -23.28 -0.19 -12.63
N ASP A 46 -22.17 -0.75 -12.16
CA ASP A 46 -21.99 -2.21 -12.01
C ASP A 46 -22.32 -2.70 -10.60
N GLY A 47 -22.80 -1.81 -9.73
CA GLY A 47 -23.16 -2.17 -8.36
C GLY A 47 -21.96 -2.30 -7.42
N MET A 48 -20.89 -1.57 -7.68
CA MET A 48 -19.65 -1.65 -6.91
C MET A 48 -19.23 -0.30 -6.35
N VAL A 49 -18.54 -0.30 -5.21
CA VAL A 49 -17.77 0.87 -4.75
C VAL A 49 -16.59 1.06 -5.70
N VAL A 50 -15.82 0.01 -5.91
CA VAL A 50 -14.75 -0.11 -6.88
C VAL A 50 -14.48 -1.61 -7.06
N ASP A 51 -13.99 -2.01 -8.22
CA ASP A 51 -13.71 -3.41 -8.51
C ASP A 51 -12.53 -3.90 -7.67
N PHE A 52 -12.74 -4.97 -6.90
CA PHE A 52 -11.69 -5.57 -6.06
C PHE A 52 -10.45 -5.96 -6.88
N THR A 53 -10.66 -6.54 -8.06
CA THR A 53 -9.56 -6.98 -8.92
C THR A 53 -8.76 -5.78 -9.43
N HIS A 54 -9.45 -4.71 -9.79
CA HIS A 54 -8.82 -3.49 -10.27
C HIS A 54 -7.92 -2.86 -9.20
N VAL A 55 -8.40 -2.81 -7.95
CA VAL A 55 -7.62 -2.30 -6.82
C VAL A 55 -6.31 -3.08 -6.67
N LYS A 56 -6.41 -4.41 -6.67
CA LYS A 56 -5.24 -5.29 -6.53
C LYS A 56 -4.27 -5.11 -7.68
N GLU A 57 -4.76 -5.19 -8.92
CA GLU A 57 -3.91 -5.12 -10.12
C GLU A 57 -3.18 -3.78 -10.22
N MET A 58 -3.86 -2.69 -9.95
CA MET A 58 -3.28 -1.36 -10.00
C MET A 58 -2.04 -1.25 -9.11
N ILE A 59 -2.09 -1.83 -7.92
CA ILE A 59 -0.99 -1.75 -6.97
C ILE A 59 0.07 -2.82 -7.25
N GLN A 60 -0.36 -4.06 -7.51
CA GLN A 60 0.58 -5.15 -7.77
C GLN A 60 1.48 -4.89 -8.97
N GLU A 61 0.94 -4.38 -10.07
CA GLU A 61 1.74 -4.08 -11.27
C GLU A 61 2.89 -3.12 -10.98
N ARG A 62 2.70 -2.22 -10.04
CA ARG A 62 3.67 -1.19 -9.72
C ARG A 62 4.69 -1.61 -8.66
N LEU A 63 4.31 -2.51 -7.76
CA LEU A 63 5.10 -2.80 -6.57
C LEU A 63 5.59 -4.24 -6.47
N ASP A 64 4.83 -5.22 -6.99
CA ASP A 64 5.14 -6.63 -6.76
C ASP A 64 6.40 -7.06 -7.50
N HIS A 65 7.26 -7.83 -6.82
CA HIS A 65 8.53 -8.32 -7.32
C HIS A 65 9.48 -7.20 -7.77
N ARG A 66 9.43 -6.06 -7.08
CA ARG A 66 10.28 -4.91 -7.38
C ARG A 66 11.13 -4.50 -6.19
N ASN A 67 12.17 -3.73 -6.48
CA ASN A 67 12.87 -2.96 -5.46
C ASN A 67 12.15 -1.62 -5.33
N LEU A 68 11.53 -1.38 -4.20
CA LEU A 68 10.71 -0.19 -3.99
C LEU A 68 11.53 1.11 -4.06
N ASN A 69 12.84 1.04 -3.80
CA ASN A 69 13.71 2.21 -3.95
C ASN A 69 13.87 2.64 -5.39
N ASP A 70 13.76 1.69 -6.34
CA ASP A 70 13.77 2.01 -7.78
C ASP A 70 12.44 2.60 -8.22
N VAL A 71 11.33 2.12 -7.66
CA VAL A 71 9.99 2.65 -7.94
C VAL A 71 9.85 4.08 -7.38
N PHE A 72 10.41 4.31 -6.19
CA PHE A 72 10.31 5.58 -5.48
C PHE A 72 11.68 6.15 -5.14
N PRO A 73 12.43 6.67 -6.13
CA PRO A 73 13.79 7.12 -5.87
C PRO A 73 13.91 8.30 -4.92
N GLU A 74 12.83 9.08 -4.75
CA GLU A 74 12.84 10.27 -3.89
C GLU A 74 12.07 10.08 -2.58
N MET A 75 11.42 8.93 -2.41
CA MET A 75 10.62 8.66 -1.21
C MET A 75 11.34 7.64 -0.33
N ASN A 76 11.40 7.90 0.97
CA ASN A 76 11.84 6.87 1.91
C ASN A 76 10.73 5.82 1.98
N THR A 77 11.05 4.56 1.67
CA THR A 77 10.06 3.49 1.46
C THR A 77 9.63 2.84 2.77
N THR A 78 9.23 3.66 3.73
CA THR A 78 8.63 3.22 4.98
C THR A 78 7.21 2.69 4.74
N SER A 79 6.72 1.87 5.65
CA SER A 79 5.34 1.37 5.59
C SER A 79 4.33 2.53 5.58
N GLU A 80 4.60 3.58 6.34
CA GLU A 80 3.75 4.78 6.40
C GLU A 80 3.66 5.49 5.05
N ASN A 81 4.80 5.72 4.41
CA ASN A 81 4.84 6.39 3.11
C ASN A 81 4.20 5.53 2.01
N LEU A 82 4.41 4.21 2.07
CA LEU A 82 3.76 3.28 1.14
C LEU A 82 2.25 3.29 1.32
N ALA A 83 1.76 3.27 2.56
CA ALA A 83 0.33 3.29 2.84
C ALA A 83 -0.32 4.55 2.27
N ARG A 84 0.32 5.70 2.44
CA ARG A 84 -0.18 6.97 1.89
C ARG A 84 -0.21 6.94 0.37
N TRP A 85 0.90 6.52 -0.25
CA TRP A 85 0.98 6.48 -1.71
C TRP A 85 -0.11 5.57 -2.29
N ILE A 86 -0.28 4.37 -1.72
CA ILE A 86 -1.30 3.43 -2.18
C ILE A 86 -2.70 4.05 -2.07
N CYS A 87 -3.00 4.67 -0.93
CA CYS A 87 -4.30 5.29 -0.68
C CYS A 87 -4.59 6.40 -1.70
N GLU A 88 -3.57 7.16 -2.06
CA GLU A 88 -3.70 8.26 -3.03
C GLU A 88 -3.93 7.80 -4.46
N GLN A 89 -3.59 6.54 -4.80
CA GLN A 89 -3.80 6.01 -6.15
C GLN A 89 -5.25 5.64 -6.41
N ILE A 90 -6.05 5.44 -5.39
CA ILE A 90 -7.41 4.93 -5.51
C ILE A 90 -8.37 5.99 -4.97
N PRO A 91 -9.13 6.68 -5.85
CA PRO A 91 -10.01 7.78 -5.41
C PRO A 91 -11.01 7.39 -4.32
N GLU A 92 -11.59 6.18 -4.39
CA GLU A 92 -12.56 5.69 -3.43
C GLU A 92 -11.94 5.25 -2.10
N ALA A 93 -10.63 5.03 -2.06
CA ALA A 93 -9.95 4.61 -0.85
C ALA A 93 -9.91 5.75 0.17
N TYR A 94 -10.23 5.44 1.41
CA TYR A 94 -10.12 6.40 2.52
C TYR A 94 -9.06 5.99 3.53
N LYS A 95 -8.60 4.75 3.49
CA LYS A 95 -7.64 4.21 4.46
C LYS A 95 -6.88 3.05 3.83
N VAL A 96 -5.60 2.92 4.14
CA VAL A 96 -4.78 1.77 3.73
C VAL A 96 -3.96 1.28 4.90
N MET A 97 -3.91 -0.03 5.05
CA MET A 97 -3.03 -0.72 5.99
C MET A 97 -1.88 -1.35 5.20
N VAL A 98 -0.66 -1.17 5.68
CA VAL A 98 0.52 -1.84 5.16
C VAL A 98 1.19 -2.60 6.30
N GLN A 99 1.28 -3.90 6.16
CA GLN A 99 1.95 -4.76 7.11
C GLN A 99 3.25 -5.26 6.49
N GLU A 100 4.36 -4.74 6.99
CA GLU A 100 5.70 -5.09 6.54
C GLU A 100 6.09 -6.50 7.00
N SER A 101 5.76 -6.80 8.25
CA SER A 101 6.04 -8.08 8.88
C SER A 101 4.96 -8.33 9.96
N GLU A 102 4.98 -9.52 10.55
CA GLU A 102 3.94 -9.94 11.50
C GLU A 102 3.63 -8.92 12.60
N ASN A 103 4.66 -8.23 13.10
CA ASN A 103 4.51 -7.31 14.22
C ASN A 103 4.53 -5.83 13.84
N ASN A 104 4.67 -5.50 12.56
CA ASN A 104 4.91 -4.13 12.12
C ASN A 104 3.85 -3.71 11.10
N VAL A 105 2.90 -2.91 11.54
CA VAL A 105 1.75 -2.47 10.76
C VAL A 105 1.65 -0.95 10.78
N ALA A 106 1.43 -0.35 9.63
CA ALA A 106 1.17 1.07 9.52
C ALA A 106 -0.17 1.31 8.83
N TYR A 107 -0.83 2.39 9.18
CA TYR A 107 -2.07 2.84 8.55
C TYR A 107 -1.91 4.26 8.06
N TYR A 108 -2.55 4.56 6.94
CA TYR A 108 -2.78 5.93 6.49
C TYR A 108 -4.26 6.10 6.23
N GLU A 109 -4.81 7.21 6.70
CA GLU A 109 -6.22 7.54 6.47
C GLU A 109 -6.31 8.97 5.93
N LYS A 110 -7.10 9.16 4.88
CA LYS A 110 -7.37 10.48 4.31
C LYS A 110 -8.18 11.32 5.29
N ASP A 111 -7.88 12.58 5.34
CA ASP A 111 -8.61 13.54 6.17
C ASP A 111 -10.06 13.74 5.72
#